data_292030fdf063a639425d8fa0d02a1d9a
#
_entry.id   292030fdf063a639425d8fa0d02a1d9a
#
_cell.length_a   1.000
_cell.length_b   1.000
_cell.length_c   1.000
_cell.angle_alpha   90.00
_cell.angle_beta   90.00
_cell.angle_gamma   90.00
#
_symmetry.space_group_name_H-M   'P 1'
#
loop_
_entity.id
_entity.type
_entity.pdbx_description
1 polymer ?
#
loop_
_entity_poly.entity_id
_entity_poly.type
_entity_poly.pdbx_seq_one_letter_code
_entity_poly.pdbx_strand_id
1 'polypeptide(L)'
;MGNKNQLYYNISSVIEIDRAQRFGMQLYRDGFGGNLKNTLLKSNQNHSRFGLHHNLRSNEYNANTQIQITTNRNNYFGLYDTSWDNLLINTLDPEIKRSFFKLKSHWNWYDSLLRNITFQANVNSDNYDTSEQQVALQADLETVLGQGNIKSEVKVQGFKTSFDFSFFENV
;
A
#
# COMPACT_ATOMS: atom_id res chain seq x y z
N MET A 1 10.51 0.73 -34.63
CA MET A 1 11.12 0.97 -33.31
C MET A 1 10.08 1.69 -32.47
N GLY A 2 9.52 1.03 -31.44
CA GLY A 2 8.54 1.68 -30.55
C GLY A 2 9.25 2.65 -29.62
N ASN A 3 8.75 3.86 -29.50
CA ASN A 3 9.21 4.82 -28.50
C ASN A 3 8.89 4.27 -27.10
N LYS A 4 9.91 3.77 -26.42
CA LYS A 4 9.81 3.27 -25.05
C LYS A 4 10.18 4.43 -24.13
N ASN A 5 9.19 5.12 -23.57
CA ASN A 5 9.42 6.11 -22.54
C ASN A 5 9.44 5.37 -21.20
N GLN A 6 10.62 5.22 -20.63
CA GLN A 6 10.78 4.70 -19.28
C GLN A 6 11.14 5.86 -18.36
N LEU A 7 10.42 5.98 -17.26
CA LEU A 7 10.70 6.92 -16.19
C LEU A 7 10.93 6.15 -14.89
N TYR A 8 12.12 6.32 -14.33
CA TYR A 8 12.46 5.73 -13.05
C TYR A 8 13.08 6.79 -12.14
N TYR A 9 12.59 6.88 -10.90
CA TYR A 9 13.28 7.58 -9.84
C TYR A 9 13.00 6.93 -8.48
N ASN A 10 13.98 6.99 -7.60
CA ASN A 10 13.88 6.59 -6.21
C ASN A 10 14.64 7.65 -5.38
N ILE A 11 13.89 8.43 -4.63
CA ILE A 11 14.42 9.51 -3.80
C ILE A 11 14.07 9.18 -2.36
N SER A 12 15.07 9.16 -1.49
CA SER A 12 14.87 9.00 -0.06
C SER A 12 15.61 10.09 0.70
N SER A 13 14.99 10.56 1.77
CA SER A 13 15.57 11.56 2.66
C SER A 13 15.26 11.20 4.10
N VAL A 14 16.21 11.46 4.99
CA VAL A 14 16.03 11.33 6.43
C VAL A 14 16.43 12.64 7.07
N ILE A 15 15.56 13.16 7.92
CA ILE A 15 15.77 14.40 8.69
C ILE A 15 15.82 14.00 10.17
N GLU A 16 16.93 14.28 10.81
CA GLU A 16 17.07 14.19 12.26
C GLU A 16 16.69 15.53 12.88
N ILE A 17 15.59 15.53 13.66
CA ILE A 17 15.17 16.73 14.38
C ILE A 17 16.03 16.87 15.64
N ASP A 18 16.21 15.78 16.34
CA ASP A 18 17.08 15.66 17.51
C ASP A 18 17.55 14.21 17.67
N ARG A 19 18.20 13.89 18.80
CA ARG A 19 18.68 12.53 19.11
C ARG A 19 17.54 11.53 19.30
N ALA A 20 16.34 12.00 19.58
CA ALA A 20 15.18 11.19 19.87
C ALA A 20 14.23 11.05 18.68
N GLN A 21 14.31 11.96 17.69
CA GLN A 21 13.30 12.03 16.63
C GLN A 21 13.92 12.07 15.24
N ARG A 22 13.44 11.16 14.39
CA ARG A 22 13.82 11.07 12.99
C ARG A 22 12.60 10.93 12.10
N PHE A 23 12.58 11.72 11.04
CA PHE A 23 11.60 11.60 9.95
C PHE A 23 12.30 11.12 8.69
N GLY A 24 11.68 10.17 8.00
CA GLY A 24 12.13 9.78 6.68
C GLY A 24 11.00 9.88 5.67
N MET A 25 11.38 10.22 4.45
CA MET A 25 10.50 10.30 3.30
C MET A 25 11.08 9.47 2.16
N GLN A 26 10.23 8.77 1.45
CA GLN A 26 10.59 8.04 0.24
C GLN A 26 9.59 8.36 -0.88
N LEU A 27 10.12 8.71 -2.03
CA LEU A 27 9.40 8.86 -3.28
C LEU A 27 9.97 7.86 -4.28
N TYR A 28 9.13 7.00 -4.79
CA TYR A 28 9.50 6.02 -5.80
C TYR A 28 8.52 6.09 -6.96
N ARG A 29 9.05 6.02 -8.16
CA ARG A 29 8.27 5.85 -9.38
C ARG A 29 9.04 5.01 -10.38
N ASP A 30 8.33 4.04 -10.93
CA ASP A 30 8.75 3.26 -12.07
C ASP A 30 7.60 3.25 -13.09
N GLY A 31 7.90 3.65 -14.31
CA GLY A 31 6.89 3.77 -15.34
C GLY A 31 7.44 3.43 -16.71
N PHE A 32 6.63 2.71 -17.45
CA PHE A 32 6.87 2.38 -18.85
C PHE A 32 5.66 2.85 -19.66
N GLY A 33 5.92 3.66 -20.68
CA GLY A 33 4.91 4.08 -21.65
C GLY A 33 5.32 3.67 -23.06
N GLY A 34 4.46 2.94 -23.76
CA GLY A 34 4.74 2.54 -25.12
C GLY A 34 3.72 1.57 -25.67
N ASN A 35 3.78 1.34 -26.96
CA ASN A 35 3.00 0.31 -27.62
C ASN A 35 3.89 -0.92 -27.81
N LEU A 36 3.46 -2.06 -27.30
CA LEU A 36 4.06 -3.33 -27.67
C LEU A 36 3.70 -3.62 -29.13
N LYS A 37 4.63 -4.25 -29.87
CA LYS A 37 4.35 -4.68 -31.24
C LYS A 37 3.20 -5.69 -31.22
N ASN A 38 2.28 -5.55 -32.18
CA ASN A 38 1.14 -6.45 -32.37
C ASN A 38 0.10 -6.45 -31.23
N THR A 39 0.00 -5.39 -30.44
CA THR A 39 -1.11 -5.21 -29.49
C THR A 39 -2.04 -4.13 -29.97
N LEU A 40 -3.36 -4.34 -29.83
CA LEU A 40 -4.39 -3.38 -30.20
C LEU A 40 -4.50 -2.25 -29.15
N LEU A 41 -4.11 -2.53 -27.92
CA LEU A 41 -4.17 -1.58 -26.81
C LEU A 41 -2.80 -1.01 -26.48
N LYS A 42 -2.78 0.22 -26.00
CA LYS A 42 -1.55 0.86 -25.48
C LYS A 42 -1.03 0.10 -24.27
N SER A 43 0.25 -0.14 -24.21
CA SER A 43 0.91 -0.84 -23.12
C SER A 43 1.55 0.17 -22.20
N ASN A 44 0.84 0.56 -21.17
CA ASN A 44 1.34 1.46 -20.12
C ASN A 44 1.42 0.74 -18.81
N GLN A 45 2.51 0.96 -18.09
CA GLN A 45 2.67 0.53 -16.71
C GLN A 45 3.25 1.68 -15.90
N ASN A 46 2.67 1.96 -14.75
CA ASN A 46 3.16 3.00 -13.85
C ASN A 46 2.95 2.54 -12.41
N HIS A 47 4.04 2.48 -11.67
CA HIS A 47 4.04 2.20 -10.26
C HIS A 47 4.62 3.39 -9.51
N SER A 48 3.85 3.97 -8.59
CA SER A 48 4.30 5.09 -7.77
C SER A 48 4.11 4.76 -6.29
N ARG A 49 5.09 5.09 -5.47
CA ARG A 49 5.04 4.91 -4.02
C ARG A 49 5.51 6.19 -3.33
N PHE A 50 4.74 6.62 -2.37
CA PHE A 50 5.11 7.64 -1.40
C PHE A 50 5.11 7.01 -0.01
N GLY A 51 6.18 7.20 0.74
CA GLY A 51 6.34 6.71 2.09
C GLY A 51 6.81 7.81 3.03
N LEU A 52 6.22 7.84 4.22
CA LEU A 52 6.70 8.61 5.37
C LEU A 52 6.96 7.65 6.51
N HIS A 53 8.01 7.87 7.26
CA HIS A 53 8.23 7.18 8.52
C HIS A 53 8.72 8.16 9.58
N HIS A 54 8.26 7.93 10.80
CA HIS A 54 8.64 8.68 11.97
C HIS A 54 9.09 7.71 13.07
N ASN A 55 10.30 7.94 13.57
CA ASN A 55 10.84 7.22 14.70
C ASN A 55 10.98 8.19 15.86
N LEU A 56 10.42 7.81 17.00
CA LEU A 56 10.50 8.53 18.25
C LEU A 56 11.10 7.62 19.31
N ARG A 57 12.10 8.08 20.03
CA ARG A 57 12.74 7.37 21.13
C ARG A 57 12.71 8.23 22.39
N SER A 58 12.14 7.68 23.45
CA SER A 58 12.10 8.25 24.79
C SER A 58 12.83 7.33 25.77
N ASN A 59 13.03 7.76 26.99
CA ASN A 59 13.55 6.91 28.07
C ASN A 59 12.55 5.80 28.46
N GLU A 60 11.26 6.00 28.23
CA GLU A 60 10.20 5.08 28.65
C GLU A 60 9.69 4.20 27.50
N TYR A 61 9.78 4.69 26.26
CA TYR A 61 9.26 3.98 25.09
C TYR A 61 9.98 4.35 23.81
N ASN A 62 9.82 3.51 22.81
CA ASN A 62 10.08 3.87 21.43
C ASN A 62 8.80 3.70 20.58
N ALA A 63 8.68 4.53 19.55
CA ALA A 63 7.57 4.49 18.62
C ALA A 63 8.08 4.57 17.18
N ASN A 64 7.47 3.76 16.32
CA ASN A 64 7.70 3.80 14.88
C ASN A 64 6.36 3.91 14.17
N THR A 65 6.19 4.97 13.39
CA THR A 65 4.97 5.18 12.59
C THR A 65 5.35 5.27 11.11
N GLN A 66 4.63 4.54 10.29
CA GLN A 66 4.83 4.47 8.84
C GLN A 66 3.52 4.75 8.11
N ILE A 67 3.57 5.61 7.12
CA ILE A 67 2.49 5.86 6.17
C ILE A 67 3.02 5.54 4.79
N GLN A 68 2.26 4.78 4.00
CA GLN A 68 2.60 4.46 2.63
C GLN A 68 1.37 4.60 1.74
N ILE A 69 1.56 5.28 0.62
CA ILE A 69 0.59 5.38 -0.46
C ILE A 69 1.25 4.77 -1.69
N THR A 70 0.56 3.83 -2.33
CA THR A 70 1.04 3.19 -3.55
C THR A 70 -0.05 3.28 -4.61
N THR A 71 0.30 3.66 -5.82
CA THR A 71 -0.61 3.67 -6.97
C THR A 71 0.00 2.84 -8.08
N ASN A 72 -0.77 1.87 -8.57
CA ASN A 72 -0.44 1.05 -9.73
C ASN A 72 -1.41 1.37 -10.85
N ARG A 73 -0.89 1.64 -12.03
CA ARG A 73 -1.67 1.78 -13.27
C ARG A 73 -1.08 0.83 -14.31
N ASN A 74 -1.90 -0.05 -14.81
CA ASN A 74 -1.49 -0.99 -15.85
C ASN A 74 -2.60 -1.03 -16.90
N ASN A 75 -2.22 -1.08 -18.17
CA ASN A 75 -3.17 -1.38 -19.22
C ASN A 75 -3.23 -2.89 -19.44
N TYR A 76 -4.39 -3.38 -19.85
CA TYR A 76 -4.56 -4.77 -20.29
C TYR A 76 -3.71 -5.02 -21.54
N PHE A 77 -2.84 -6.04 -21.49
CA PHE A 77 -1.93 -6.37 -22.60
C PHE A 77 -2.43 -7.49 -23.52
N GLY A 78 -3.63 -8.00 -23.30
CA GLY A 78 -4.02 -9.32 -23.77
C GLY A 78 -4.76 -9.39 -25.12
N LEU A 79 -5.00 -8.29 -25.82
CA LEU A 79 -5.67 -8.34 -27.12
C LEU A 79 -4.64 -8.36 -28.26
N TYR A 80 -4.26 -9.57 -28.68
CA TYR A 80 -3.31 -9.80 -29.78
C TYR A 80 -3.99 -10.08 -31.12
N ASP A 81 -5.29 -10.34 -31.13
CA ASP A 81 -6.01 -10.75 -32.33
C ASP A 81 -6.64 -9.57 -33.04
N THR A 82 -6.41 -9.52 -34.34
CA THR A 82 -7.00 -8.49 -35.24
C THR A 82 -8.46 -8.76 -35.59
N SER A 83 -9.05 -9.87 -35.15
CA SER A 83 -10.45 -10.24 -35.40
C SER A 83 -11.47 -9.47 -34.54
N TRP A 84 -11.01 -8.72 -33.53
CA TRP A 84 -11.89 -7.92 -32.67
C TRP A 84 -12.42 -6.68 -33.40
N ASP A 85 -13.72 -6.43 -33.27
CA ASP A 85 -14.34 -5.24 -33.84
C ASP A 85 -13.76 -3.98 -33.18
N ASN A 86 -13.32 -3.04 -34.00
CA ASN A 86 -12.75 -1.75 -33.56
C ASN A 86 -13.74 -0.94 -32.71
N LEU A 87 -15.04 -1.10 -32.91
CA LEU A 87 -16.07 -0.48 -32.08
C LEU A 87 -16.03 -1.02 -30.64
N LEU A 88 -15.89 -2.31 -30.48
CA LEU A 88 -15.81 -2.97 -29.18
C LEU A 88 -14.53 -2.58 -28.44
N ILE A 89 -13.40 -2.53 -29.15
CA ILE A 89 -12.11 -2.14 -28.57
C ILE A 89 -12.14 -0.70 -28.04
N ASN A 90 -12.78 0.20 -28.75
CA ASN A 90 -12.90 1.60 -28.35
C ASN A 90 -13.83 1.83 -27.14
N THR A 91 -14.70 0.88 -26.82
CA THR A 91 -15.58 0.95 -25.64
C THR A 91 -14.94 0.36 -24.38
N LEU A 92 -13.84 -0.39 -24.54
CA LEU A 92 -13.13 -0.96 -23.40
C LEU A 92 -12.24 0.10 -22.74
N ASP A 93 -12.38 0.27 -21.43
CA ASP A 93 -11.37 0.97 -20.63
C ASP A 93 -10.25 -0.03 -20.28
N PRO A 94 -9.10 0.04 -20.96
CA PRO A 94 -8.02 -0.91 -20.75
C PRO A 94 -7.22 -0.62 -19.48
N GLU A 95 -7.47 0.51 -18.84
CA GLU A 95 -6.67 0.94 -17.68
C GLU A 95 -7.19 0.31 -16.39
N ILE A 96 -6.31 -0.45 -15.73
CA ILE A 96 -6.51 -0.90 -14.35
C ILE A 96 -5.70 0.03 -13.44
N LYS A 97 -6.39 0.73 -12.57
CA LYS A 97 -5.78 1.59 -11.55
C LYS A 97 -6.10 1.03 -10.18
N ARG A 98 -5.06 0.81 -9.37
CA ARG A 98 -5.18 0.37 -7.98
C ARG A 98 -4.45 1.33 -7.07
N SER A 99 -5.09 1.69 -5.97
CA SER A 99 -4.53 2.56 -4.94
C SER A 99 -4.51 1.82 -3.61
N PHE A 100 -3.38 1.91 -2.92
CA PHE A 100 -3.15 1.27 -1.63
C PHE A 100 -2.72 2.34 -0.65
N PHE A 101 -3.40 2.41 0.46
CA PHE A 101 -2.99 3.19 1.63
C PHE A 101 -2.65 2.24 2.77
N LYS A 102 -1.54 2.47 3.42
CA LYS A 102 -1.12 1.72 4.61
C LYS A 102 -0.64 2.68 5.69
N LEU A 103 -1.21 2.53 6.87
CA LEU A 103 -0.74 3.16 8.10
C LEU A 103 -0.36 2.04 9.07
N LYS A 104 0.84 2.09 9.62
CA LYS A 104 1.29 1.21 10.71
C LYS A 104 1.96 2.05 11.77
N SER A 105 1.55 1.87 13.02
CA SER A 105 2.17 2.48 14.18
C SER A 105 2.46 1.40 15.22
N HIS A 106 3.70 1.36 15.68
CA HIS A 106 4.17 0.41 16.66
C HIS A 106 4.82 1.18 17.81
N TRP A 107 4.37 0.88 19.03
CA TRP A 107 4.83 1.46 20.27
C TRP A 107 5.36 0.36 21.18
N ASN A 108 6.52 0.55 21.75
CA ASN A 108 7.16 -0.39 22.64
C ASN A 108 7.57 0.35 23.93
N TRP A 109 7.09 -0.11 25.08
CA TRP A 109 7.44 0.42 26.41
C TRP A 109 8.45 -0.48 27.10
N TYR A 110 9.42 0.11 27.76
CA TYR A 110 10.52 -0.63 28.37
C TYR A 110 10.16 -1.28 29.70
N ASP A 111 9.53 -0.52 30.61
CA ASP A 111 9.23 -0.94 31.99
C ASP A 111 7.75 -0.76 32.35
N SER A 112 6.87 -1.35 31.54
CA SER A 112 5.42 -1.25 31.72
C SER A 112 4.77 -2.62 31.61
N LEU A 113 3.59 -2.78 32.26
CA LEU A 113 2.73 -3.93 32.05
C LEU A 113 2.35 -4.08 30.56
N LEU A 114 2.10 -2.96 29.90
CA LEU A 114 1.87 -2.90 28.46
C LEU A 114 3.21 -2.80 27.75
N ARG A 115 3.60 -3.87 27.07
CA ARG A 115 4.91 -3.93 26.36
C ARG A 115 4.84 -3.34 24.98
N ASN A 116 3.84 -3.76 24.23
CA ASN A 116 3.72 -3.33 22.83
C ASN A 116 2.28 -2.97 22.51
N ILE A 117 2.11 -1.96 21.65
CA ILE A 117 0.89 -1.73 20.88
C ILE A 117 1.27 -1.63 19.41
N THR A 118 0.55 -2.36 18.58
CA THR A 118 0.63 -2.22 17.12
C THR A 118 -0.74 -1.88 16.57
N PHE A 119 -0.84 -0.76 15.89
CA PHE A 119 -2.00 -0.36 15.11
C PHE A 119 -1.66 -0.46 13.63
N GLN A 120 -2.56 -1.04 12.84
CA GLN A 120 -2.44 -1.11 11.39
C GLN A 120 -3.78 -0.81 10.73
N ALA A 121 -3.75 0.04 9.70
CA ALA A 121 -4.87 0.27 8.81
C ALA A 121 -4.39 0.15 7.36
N ASN A 122 -5.14 -0.60 6.55
CA ASN A 122 -4.91 -0.75 5.13
C ASN A 122 -6.21 -0.43 4.39
N VAL A 123 -6.07 0.28 3.27
CA VAL A 123 -7.18 0.56 2.35
C VAL A 123 -6.69 0.27 0.94
N ASN A 124 -7.42 -0.56 0.23
CA ASN A 124 -7.22 -0.86 -1.19
C ASN A 124 -8.44 -0.38 -1.95
N SER A 125 -8.24 0.20 -3.11
CA SER A 125 -9.31 0.55 -4.04
C SER A 125 -8.82 0.46 -5.48
N ASP A 126 -9.75 0.18 -6.39
CA ASP A 126 -9.49 0.20 -7.82
C ASP A 126 -10.48 1.11 -8.56
N ASN A 127 -10.34 1.20 -9.88
CA ASN A 127 -11.24 1.98 -10.74
C ASN A 127 -12.51 1.21 -11.15
N TYR A 128 -12.75 0.03 -10.58
CA TYR A 128 -13.96 -0.79 -10.78
C TYR A 128 -14.86 -0.77 -9.53
N ASP A 129 -14.75 0.29 -8.72
CA ASP A 129 -15.52 0.50 -7.49
C ASP A 129 -15.36 -0.62 -6.44
N THR A 130 -14.25 -1.39 -6.57
CA THR A 130 -13.88 -2.36 -5.56
C THR A 130 -13.04 -1.69 -4.48
N SER A 131 -13.40 -1.90 -3.23
CA SER A 131 -12.60 -1.43 -2.10
C SER A 131 -12.53 -2.46 -0.96
N GLU A 132 -11.37 -2.50 -0.33
CA GLU A 132 -11.11 -3.31 0.85
C GLU A 132 -10.51 -2.44 1.93
N GLN A 133 -11.03 -2.58 3.14
CA GLN A 133 -10.55 -1.88 4.32
C GLN A 133 -10.24 -2.89 5.41
N GLN A 134 -9.09 -2.75 6.02
CA GLN A 134 -8.65 -3.57 7.13
C GLN A 134 -8.12 -2.68 8.24
N VAL A 135 -8.54 -2.94 9.46
CA VAL A 135 -8.00 -2.32 10.66
C VAL A 135 -7.63 -3.43 11.64
N ALA A 136 -6.45 -3.34 12.22
CA ALA A 136 -5.97 -4.27 13.23
C ALA A 136 -5.32 -3.51 14.39
N LEU A 137 -5.62 -3.95 15.59
CA LEU A 137 -4.98 -3.51 16.84
C LEU A 137 -4.47 -4.74 17.58
N GLN A 138 -3.22 -4.72 17.97
CA GLN A 138 -2.58 -5.73 18.81
C GLN A 138 -1.96 -5.06 20.03
N ALA A 139 -2.13 -5.66 21.18
CA ALA A 139 -1.50 -5.25 22.42
C ALA A 139 -0.85 -6.44 23.13
N ASP A 140 0.39 -6.30 23.53
CA ASP A 140 1.15 -7.29 24.27
C ASP A 140 1.33 -6.81 25.70
N LEU A 141 0.92 -7.64 26.65
CA LEU A 141 1.00 -7.41 28.09
C LEU A 141 2.01 -8.39 28.69
N GLU A 142 2.85 -7.90 29.60
CA GLU A 142 3.79 -8.74 30.33
C GLU A 142 3.82 -8.34 31.80
N THR A 143 3.65 -9.31 32.70
CA THR A 143 3.77 -9.11 34.14
C THR A 143 4.53 -10.23 34.78
N VAL A 144 5.15 -9.95 35.91
CA VAL A 144 5.86 -10.92 36.74
C VAL A 144 4.92 -11.36 37.87
N LEU A 145 4.70 -12.67 38.00
CA LEU A 145 3.95 -13.26 39.09
C LEU A 145 4.82 -14.30 39.81
N GLY A 146 5.28 -13.96 41.02
CA GLY A 146 6.22 -14.81 41.75
C GLY A 146 7.56 -14.94 41.04
N GLN A 147 7.96 -16.19 40.70
CA GLN A 147 9.18 -16.47 39.94
C GLN A 147 8.93 -16.61 38.42
N GLY A 148 7.69 -16.45 37.96
CA GLY A 148 7.31 -16.63 36.55
C GLY A 148 6.90 -15.33 35.85
N ASN A 149 7.05 -15.29 34.53
CA ASN A 149 6.56 -14.24 33.69
C ASN A 149 5.27 -14.68 32.99
N ILE A 150 4.22 -13.86 33.10
CA ILE A 150 2.97 -14.04 32.35
C ILE A 150 2.99 -13.09 31.16
N LYS A 151 2.83 -13.64 29.97
CA LYS A 151 2.70 -12.90 28.72
C LYS A 151 1.32 -13.13 28.14
N SER A 152 0.63 -12.05 27.77
CA SER A 152 -0.68 -12.09 27.14
C SER A 152 -0.70 -11.22 25.90
N GLU A 153 -1.31 -11.71 24.84
CA GLU A 153 -1.51 -10.99 23.58
C GLU A 153 -3.01 -10.82 23.36
N VAL A 154 -3.42 -9.60 23.03
CA VAL A 154 -4.77 -9.29 22.60
C VAL A 154 -4.72 -8.74 21.19
N LYS A 155 -5.44 -9.36 20.25
CA LYS A 155 -5.54 -8.93 18.87
C LYS A 155 -7.00 -8.76 18.46
N VAL A 156 -7.33 -7.58 17.93
CA VAL A 156 -8.63 -7.26 17.34
C VAL A 156 -8.44 -6.87 15.89
N GLN A 157 -9.27 -7.42 15.01
CA GLN A 157 -9.14 -7.20 13.57
C GLN A 157 -10.53 -7.07 12.94
N GLY A 158 -10.68 -6.05 12.10
CA GLY A 158 -11.89 -5.79 11.33
C GLY A 158 -11.58 -5.71 9.84
N PHE A 159 -12.54 -6.21 9.03
CA PHE A 159 -12.48 -6.16 7.58
C PHE A 159 -13.79 -5.61 7.03
N LYS A 160 -13.69 -4.82 5.98
CA LYS A 160 -14.81 -4.42 5.15
C LYS A 160 -14.39 -4.53 3.69
N THR A 161 -15.20 -5.25 2.90
CA THR A 161 -15.02 -5.36 1.45
C THR A 161 -16.29 -4.86 0.77
N SER A 162 -16.12 -4.06 -0.26
CA SER A 162 -17.21 -3.56 -1.11
C SER A 162 -16.89 -3.89 -2.56
N PHE A 163 -17.86 -4.48 -3.26
CA PHE A 163 -17.79 -4.78 -4.69
C PHE A 163 -19.01 -4.18 -5.36
N ASP A 164 -18.83 -3.55 -6.52
CA ASP A 164 -19.92 -3.21 -7.41
C ASP A 164 -19.99 -4.25 -8.53
N PHE A 165 -21.12 -4.98 -8.60
CA PHE A 165 -21.39 -5.98 -9.63
C PHE A 165 -22.18 -5.42 -10.83
N SER A 166 -22.47 -4.13 -10.88
CA SER A 166 -23.22 -3.51 -11.98
C SER A 166 -22.59 -3.73 -13.37
N PHE A 167 -21.31 -4.13 -13.39
CA PHE A 167 -20.58 -4.44 -14.62
C PHE A 167 -21.10 -5.69 -15.35
N PHE A 168 -21.80 -6.60 -14.66
CA PHE A 168 -22.31 -7.84 -15.22
C PHE A 168 -23.78 -7.77 -15.68
N GLU A 169 -24.49 -6.70 -15.35
CA GLU A 169 -25.90 -6.55 -15.72
C GLU A 169 -26.13 -6.05 -17.16
N ASN A 170 -25.07 -5.60 -17.84
CA ASN A 170 -25.15 -4.99 -19.18
C ASN A 170 -24.43 -5.80 -20.27
N VAL A 171 -24.24 -7.11 -20.11
CA VAL A 171 -23.68 -8.00 -21.13
C VAL A 171 -24.71 -8.95 -21.67
#